data_b16667143ce23430ca31773423c7a77d
#
_entry.id   b16667143ce23430ca31773423c7a77d
#
_cell.length_a   1.000
_cell.length_b   1.000
_cell.length_c   1.000
_cell.angle_alpha   90.00
_cell.angle_beta   90.00
_cell.angle_gamma   90.00
#
_symmetry.space_group_name_H-M   'P 1'
#
loop_
_entity.id
_entity.type
_entity.pdbx_description
1 polymer ?
#
loop_
_entity_poly.entity_id
_entity_poly.type
_entity_poly.pdbx_seq_one_letter_code
_entity_poly.pdbx_strand_id
1 'polypeptide(L)'
;MYAYIYSGETAVETLPSLTIDKKSINFFIKPLMAGSQFQQQIQGLETWQLTFFKQTKFSITLTVRLYEKPLSSDESNCIAKAAWFNNEFQTANNEQFSYAMSQFLRGSGALSLDQLMPTTQARYLVNDRSGLAYFSASADQFKRVVLCQALAVAYSQVMSQCMEQLSTTLKGKKYSEILTLYEQILFFNASDYFSLPVKLERHELFTVWKLVRDHWHLNELNRELTGQLSSVATFLQGYRDRVEMKSRQEERQRQYQELSSSLVYGRR
;
A
#
# COMPACT_ATOMS: atom_id res chain seq x y z
N MET A 1 13.77 10.53 -18.08
CA MET A 1 12.51 10.91 -17.39
C MET A 1 12.59 10.45 -15.95
N TYR A 2 12.11 11.25 -15.04
CA TYR A 2 12.15 10.99 -13.60
C TYR A 2 10.77 11.18 -13.01
N ALA A 3 10.35 10.30 -12.12
CA ALA A 3 9.09 10.36 -11.41
C ALA A 3 9.36 10.46 -9.89
N TYR A 4 8.60 11.31 -9.21
CA TYR A 4 8.65 11.48 -7.76
C TYR A 4 7.25 11.31 -7.20
N ILE A 5 7.12 10.49 -6.17
CA ILE A 5 5.87 10.12 -5.51
C ILE A 5 5.81 10.81 -4.15
N TYR A 6 4.78 11.61 -3.95
CA TYR A 6 4.54 12.36 -2.73
C TYR A 6 3.24 11.91 -2.06
N SER A 7 3.10 12.19 -0.76
CA SER A 7 1.79 12.20 -0.13
C SER A 7 0.93 13.27 -0.83
N GLY A 8 -0.26 12.89 -1.26
CA GLY A 8 -1.18 13.77 -1.97
C GLY A 8 -2.36 14.17 -1.09
N GLU A 9 -2.90 15.35 -1.35
CA GLU A 9 -4.22 15.75 -0.87
C GLU A 9 -5.27 15.37 -1.90
N THR A 10 -6.49 15.07 -1.46
CA THR A 10 -7.59 14.78 -2.38
C THR A 10 -7.87 16.03 -3.20
N ALA A 11 -7.83 15.91 -4.54
CA ALA A 11 -8.10 17.03 -5.41
C ALA A 11 -9.51 17.59 -5.19
N VAL A 12 -9.58 18.89 -5.09
CA VAL A 12 -10.86 19.63 -5.06
C VAL A 12 -11.45 19.75 -6.46
N GLU A 13 -10.63 19.63 -7.51
CA GLU A 13 -11.04 19.75 -8.92
C GLU A 13 -11.17 18.37 -9.59
N THR A 14 -12.15 18.25 -10.47
CA THR A 14 -12.33 17.07 -11.34
C THR A 14 -11.30 17.09 -12.46
N LEU A 15 -10.19 16.40 -12.24
CA LEU A 15 -9.18 16.18 -13.27
C LEU A 15 -9.58 15.05 -14.23
N PRO A 16 -9.12 15.06 -15.49
CA PRO A 16 -9.36 13.99 -16.44
C PRO A 16 -8.73 12.67 -15.96
N SER A 17 -9.34 11.55 -16.36
CA SER A 17 -8.81 10.22 -16.06
C SER A 17 -7.40 10.03 -16.63
N LEU A 18 -6.52 9.39 -15.86
CA LEU A 18 -5.17 9.07 -16.28
C LEU A 18 -5.19 8.09 -17.47
N THR A 19 -4.46 8.46 -18.50
CA THR A 19 -4.21 7.61 -19.67
C THR A 19 -2.71 7.50 -19.93
N ILE A 20 -2.27 6.34 -20.42
CA ILE A 20 -0.91 6.11 -20.92
C ILE A 20 -1.03 5.66 -22.37
N ASP A 21 -0.37 6.34 -23.29
CA ASP A 21 -0.51 6.11 -24.74
C ASP A 21 -1.99 6.17 -25.17
N LYS A 22 -2.71 7.19 -24.71
CA LYS A 22 -4.16 7.40 -24.95
C LYS A 22 -5.06 6.21 -24.54
N LYS A 23 -4.54 5.26 -23.78
CA LYS A 23 -5.28 4.09 -23.28
C LYS A 23 -5.50 4.18 -21.78
N SER A 24 -6.67 3.79 -21.33
CA SER A 24 -7.00 3.69 -19.92
C SER A 24 -6.12 2.65 -19.21
N ILE A 25 -5.93 2.82 -17.90
CA ILE A 25 -5.19 1.88 -17.06
C ILE A 25 -6.02 0.59 -16.93
N ASN A 26 -5.53 -0.51 -17.50
CA ASN A 26 -6.26 -1.78 -17.56
C ASN A 26 -5.43 -3.03 -17.18
N PHE A 27 -4.20 -2.83 -16.73
CA PHE A 27 -3.30 -3.92 -16.38
C PHE A 27 -3.46 -4.39 -14.93
N PHE A 28 -4.08 -3.61 -14.08
CA PHE A 28 -4.49 -4.05 -12.76
C PHE A 28 -5.78 -4.89 -12.81
N ILE A 29 -5.99 -5.73 -11.80
CA ILE A 29 -7.22 -6.51 -11.63
C ILE A 29 -8.44 -5.61 -11.37
N LYS A 30 -9.63 -6.10 -11.76
CA LYS A 30 -10.88 -5.32 -11.65
C LYS A 30 -11.20 -4.84 -10.23
N PRO A 31 -11.08 -5.68 -9.16
CA PRO A 31 -11.39 -5.22 -7.81
C PRO A 31 -10.55 -4.02 -7.38
N LEU A 32 -9.22 -4.05 -7.61
CA LEU A 32 -8.34 -2.93 -7.31
C LEU A 32 -8.74 -1.67 -8.08
N MET A 33 -9.06 -1.81 -9.37
CA MET A 33 -9.47 -0.67 -10.20
C MET A 33 -10.80 -0.05 -9.75
N ALA A 34 -11.74 -0.87 -9.28
CA ALA A 34 -13.03 -0.39 -8.75
C ALA A 34 -12.87 0.44 -7.47
N GLY A 35 -11.89 0.10 -6.64
CA GLY A 35 -11.52 0.84 -5.42
C GLY A 35 -10.56 2.00 -5.64
N SER A 36 -10.16 2.30 -6.89
CA SER A 36 -9.15 3.30 -7.20
C SER A 36 -9.66 4.40 -8.12
N GLN A 37 -9.01 5.57 -8.05
CA GLN A 37 -9.24 6.68 -8.99
C GLN A 37 -7.89 7.25 -9.40
N PHE A 38 -7.62 7.23 -10.70
CA PHE A 38 -6.40 7.77 -11.28
C PHE A 38 -6.72 8.93 -12.19
N GLN A 39 -6.15 10.07 -11.90
CA GLN A 39 -6.39 11.34 -12.61
C GLN A 39 -5.05 11.96 -13.02
N GLN A 40 -5.07 12.82 -14.05
CA GLN A 40 -3.88 13.48 -14.54
C GLN A 40 -4.15 14.95 -14.86
N GLN A 41 -3.15 15.77 -14.61
CA GLN A 41 -3.06 17.15 -15.10
C GLN A 41 -2.01 17.18 -16.21
N ILE A 42 -2.41 17.66 -17.40
CA ILE A 42 -1.54 17.68 -18.59
C ILE A 42 -0.95 19.08 -18.84
N GLN A 43 -1.59 20.12 -18.33
CA GLN A 43 -1.09 21.49 -18.50
C GLN A 43 0.09 21.75 -17.56
N GLY A 44 1.25 22.11 -18.14
CA GLY A 44 2.49 22.32 -17.42
C GLY A 44 3.24 21.01 -17.12
N LEU A 45 3.63 20.81 -15.87
CA LEU A 45 4.30 19.59 -15.41
C LEU A 45 3.30 18.43 -15.37
N GLU A 46 3.60 17.33 -16.06
CA GLU A 46 2.76 16.12 -16.02
C GLU A 46 2.67 15.63 -14.57
N THR A 47 1.50 15.74 -13.98
CA THR A 47 1.21 15.40 -12.60
C THR A 47 0.02 14.45 -12.54
N TRP A 48 0.16 13.37 -11.76
CA TRP A 48 -0.92 12.41 -11.52
C TRP A 48 -1.38 12.49 -10.09
N GLN A 49 -2.69 12.32 -9.91
CA GLN A 49 -3.30 12.07 -8.63
C GLN A 49 -3.85 10.64 -8.61
N LEU A 50 -3.34 9.84 -7.70
CA LEU A 50 -3.63 8.43 -7.58
C LEU A 50 -4.29 8.18 -6.24
N THR A 51 -5.60 7.99 -6.22
CA THR A 51 -6.33 7.59 -5.01
C THR A 51 -6.59 6.10 -5.05
N PHE A 52 -6.12 5.40 -4.02
CA PHE A 52 -6.29 3.97 -3.82
C PHE A 52 -7.25 3.71 -2.64
N PHE A 53 -7.95 2.58 -2.68
CA PHE A 53 -8.80 2.06 -1.59
C PHE A 53 -9.90 3.03 -1.14
N LYS A 54 -10.53 3.74 -2.09
CA LYS A 54 -11.53 4.79 -1.85
C LYS A 54 -12.73 4.35 -1.01
N GLN A 55 -13.08 3.07 -1.05
CA GLN A 55 -14.23 2.52 -0.35
C GLN A 55 -13.94 2.11 1.09
N THR A 56 -12.70 2.29 1.54
CA THR A 56 -12.27 1.95 2.89
C THR A 56 -11.91 3.19 3.72
N LYS A 57 -11.81 3.02 5.04
CA LYS A 57 -11.27 4.05 5.93
C LYS A 57 -9.79 4.37 5.63
N PHE A 58 -9.10 3.47 4.96
CA PHE A 58 -7.67 3.54 4.64
C PHE A 58 -7.42 4.07 3.22
N SER A 59 -8.35 4.87 2.69
CA SER A 59 -8.15 5.55 1.41
C SER A 59 -6.89 6.41 1.47
N ILE A 60 -6.04 6.28 0.46
CA ILE A 60 -4.80 7.03 0.35
C ILE A 60 -4.69 7.69 -1.02
N THR A 61 -4.26 8.94 -1.02
CA THR A 61 -3.98 9.69 -2.25
C THR A 61 -2.48 9.97 -2.35
N LEU A 62 -1.91 9.64 -3.50
CA LEU A 62 -0.52 9.93 -3.85
C LEU A 62 -0.48 10.90 -5.03
N THR A 63 0.46 11.83 -5.00
CA THR A 63 0.78 12.71 -6.13
C THR A 63 2.06 12.23 -6.79
N VAL A 64 2.02 11.96 -8.10
CA VAL A 64 3.20 11.63 -8.91
C VAL A 64 3.50 12.80 -9.83
N ARG A 65 4.74 13.28 -9.82
CA ARG A 65 5.22 14.33 -10.72
C ARG A 65 6.33 13.77 -11.61
N LEU A 66 6.22 14.06 -12.91
CA LEU A 66 7.18 13.58 -13.91
C LEU A 66 8.04 14.75 -14.40
N TYR A 67 9.36 14.55 -14.38
CA TYR A 67 10.36 15.54 -14.76
C TYR A 67 11.27 14.99 -15.86
N GLU A 68 11.77 15.88 -16.72
CA GLU A 68 12.78 15.51 -17.71
C GLU A 68 14.18 15.35 -17.09
N LYS A 69 14.48 16.09 -16.02
CA LYS A 69 15.75 16.08 -15.30
C LYS A 69 15.54 15.67 -13.84
N PRO A 70 16.56 15.07 -13.20
CA PRO A 70 16.45 14.74 -11.78
C PRO A 70 16.40 16.02 -10.94
N LEU A 71 15.61 16.00 -9.87
CA LEU A 71 15.61 17.03 -8.84
C LEU A 71 16.82 16.83 -7.90
N SER A 72 17.27 17.91 -7.26
CA SER A 72 18.23 17.82 -6.16
C SER A 72 17.64 17.06 -4.97
N SER A 73 18.48 16.56 -4.07
CA SER A 73 18.02 15.85 -2.87
C SER A 73 17.13 16.72 -1.99
N ASP A 74 17.43 18.02 -1.89
CA ASP A 74 16.70 18.97 -1.06
C ASP A 74 15.33 19.33 -1.64
N GLU A 75 15.18 19.28 -2.98
CA GLU A 75 13.93 19.55 -3.68
C GLU A 75 13.03 18.32 -3.76
N SER A 76 13.59 17.12 -3.59
CA SER A 76 12.84 15.90 -3.86
C SER A 76 11.88 15.50 -2.75
N ASN A 77 12.12 15.80 -1.49
CA ASN A 77 11.31 15.42 -0.29
C ASN A 77 10.13 14.44 -0.56
N CYS A 78 10.40 13.40 -1.34
CA CYS A 78 9.40 12.46 -1.85
C CYS A 78 9.42 11.16 -1.04
N ILE A 79 8.30 10.43 -1.06
CA ILE A 79 8.18 9.12 -0.44
C ILE A 79 8.94 8.07 -1.24
N ALA A 80 8.83 8.15 -2.58
CA ALA A 80 9.52 7.26 -3.50
C ALA A 80 9.85 7.99 -4.80
N LYS A 81 10.85 7.48 -5.52
CA LYS A 81 11.30 8.06 -6.79
C LYS A 81 11.60 6.97 -7.82
N ALA A 82 11.45 7.30 -9.10
CA ALA A 82 11.79 6.40 -10.19
C ALA A 82 12.52 7.14 -11.32
N ALA A 83 13.44 6.46 -12.00
CA ALA A 83 14.11 6.97 -13.18
C ALA A 83 13.95 6.02 -14.35
N TRP A 84 13.76 6.59 -15.52
CA TRP A 84 13.79 5.87 -16.79
C TRP A 84 15.09 6.14 -17.53
N PHE A 85 15.72 5.04 -17.97
CA PHE A 85 16.90 5.05 -18.80
C PHE A 85 16.59 4.33 -20.13
N ASN A 86 16.96 4.96 -21.26
CA ASN A 86 16.80 4.34 -22.57
C ASN A 86 17.78 3.15 -22.73
N ASN A 87 17.38 2.07 -23.41
CA ASN A 87 18.16 0.84 -23.60
C ASN A 87 19.47 1.01 -24.38
N GLU A 88 19.74 2.18 -24.93
CA GLU A 88 21.01 2.49 -25.60
C GLU A 88 22.25 2.33 -24.70
N PHE A 89 22.05 2.14 -23.39
CA PHE A 89 23.14 1.89 -22.45
C PHE A 89 23.95 0.62 -22.72
N GLN A 90 23.41 -0.34 -23.46
CA GLN A 90 24.14 -1.58 -23.81
C GLN A 90 25.34 -1.35 -24.75
N THR A 91 25.39 -0.21 -25.44
CA THR A 91 26.41 0.15 -26.41
C THR A 91 27.35 1.28 -25.96
N ALA A 92 26.98 2.05 -24.94
CA ALA A 92 27.73 3.20 -24.44
C ALA A 92 28.15 2.99 -22.99
N ASN A 93 29.38 3.30 -22.66
CA ASN A 93 30.06 3.46 -21.39
C ASN A 93 29.25 3.05 -20.13
N ASN A 94 29.26 1.76 -19.80
CA ASN A 94 28.52 1.15 -18.67
C ASN A 94 28.78 1.86 -17.31
N GLU A 95 29.97 2.47 -17.13
CA GLU A 95 30.34 3.15 -15.88
C GLU A 95 29.55 4.44 -15.67
N GLN A 96 29.32 5.26 -16.70
CA GLN A 96 28.56 6.50 -16.56
C GLN A 96 27.10 6.24 -16.23
N PHE A 97 26.50 5.20 -16.83
CA PHE A 97 25.13 4.78 -16.51
C PHE A 97 25.01 4.24 -15.09
N SER A 98 25.94 3.39 -14.70
CA SER A 98 26.01 2.86 -13.34
C SER A 98 26.12 3.99 -12.33
N TYR A 99 26.98 4.97 -12.59
CA TYR A 99 27.15 6.13 -11.73
C TYR A 99 25.89 7.00 -11.67
N ALA A 100 25.28 7.35 -12.81
CA ALA A 100 24.07 8.18 -12.86
C ALA A 100 22.87 7.49 -12.14
N MET A 101 22.70 6.20 -12.36
CA MET A 101 21.71 5.37 -11.67
C MET A 101 21.95 5.36 -10.16
N SER A 102 23.18 5.08 -9.76
CA SER A 102 23.59 5.00 -8.36
C SER A 102 23.44 6.35 -7.65
N GLN A 103 23.85 7.43 -8.29
CA GLN A 103 23.65 8.79 -7.78
C GLN A 103 22.16 9.10 -7.60
N PHE A 104 21.34 8.76 -8.57
CA PHE A 104 19.90 8.95 -8.45
C PHE A 104 19.29 8.13 -7.31
N LEU A 105 19.62 6.85 -7.21
CA LEU A 105 19.02 5.96 -6.22
C LEU A 105 19.55 6.20 -4.80
N ARG A 106 20.87 6.30 -4.65
CA ARG A 106 21.57 6.36 -3.33
C ARG A 106 22.20 7.69 -2.97
N GLY A 107 22.41 8.57 -3.95
CA GLY A 107 23.27 9.74 -3.76
C GLY A 107 24.77 9.40 -3.68
N SER A 108 25.18 8.20 -4.17
CA SER A 108 26.56 7.72 -4.15
C SER A 108 26.83 6.81 -5.35
N GLY A 109 28.08 6.52 -5.68
CA GLY A 109 28.48 5.64 -6.81
C GLY A 109 28.54 4.16 -6.47
N ALA A 110 27.89 3.69 -5.40
CA ALA A 110 28.11 2.34 -4.86
C ALA A 110 27.26 1.22 -5.50
N LEU A 111 26.29 1.55 -6.36
CA LEU A 111 25.49 0.55 -7.07
C LEU A 111 26.20 0.11 -8.35
N SER A 112 26.25 -1.19 -8.61
CA SER A 112 26.77 -1.75 -9.85
C SER A 112 25.66 -2.24 -10.77
N LEU A 113 25.99 -2.43 -12.05
CA LEU A 113 25.06 -2.99 -13.04
C LEU A 113 24.73 -4.47 -12.78
N ASP A 114 25.46 -5.17 -11.92
CA ASP A 114 25.17 -6.54 -11.52
C ASP A 114 23.87 -6.68 -10.74
N GLN A 115 23.35 -5.56 -10.22
CA GLN A 115 22.06 -5.50 -9.52
C GLN A 115 20.86 -5.34 -10.47
N LEU A 116 21.08 -5.31 -11.78
CA LEU A 116 20.04 -5.27 -12.78
C LEU A 116 19.24 -6.59 -12.79
N MET A 117 17.95 -6.50 -12.50
CA MET A 117 17.03 -7.62 -12.56
C MET A 117 16.27 -7.61 -13.88
N PRO A 118 16.34 -8.68 -14.71
CA PRO A 118 15.65 -8.73 -15.98
C PRO A 118 14.12 -8.78 -15.75
N THR A 119 13.39 -7.92 -16.46
CA THR A 119 11.92 -7.97 -16.55
C THR A 119 11.47 -8.63 -17.84
N THR A 120 12.28 -8.51 -18.91
CA THR A 120 12.19 -9.23 -20.19
C THR A 120 13.60 -9.38 -20.76
N GLN A 121 13.71 -9.93 -21.98
CA GLN A 121 15.02 -10.11 -22.66
C GLN A 121 15.84 -8.82 -22.85
N ALA A 122 15.19 -7.66 -22.94
CA ALA A 122 15.85 -6.39 -23.24
C ALA A 122 15.48 -5.27 -22.25
N ARG A 123 14.90 -5.61 -21.10
CA ARG A 123 14.45 -4.63 -20.10
C ARG A 123 14.85 -5.06 -18.72
N TYR A 124 15.28 -4.09 -17.93
CA TYR A 124 15.84 -4.34 -16.61
C TYR A 124 15.30 -3.35 -15.59
N LEU A 125 15.34 -3.75 -14.34
CA LEU A 125 14.90 -2.96 -13.20
C LEU A 125 15.92 -3.08 -12.08
N VAL A 126 16.17 -1.97 -11.40
CA VAL A 126 16.91 -1.93 -10.13
C VAL A 126 16.03 -1.24 -9.10
N ASN A 127 15.89 -1.86 -7.96
CA ASN A 127 15.25 -1.26 -6.78
C ASN A 127 16.31 -1.01 -5.70
N ASP A 128 16.30 0.16 -5.09
CA ASP A 128 17.12 0.49 -3.94
C ASP A 128 16.44 1.52 -3.04
N ARG A 129 16.33 1.22 -1.74
CA ARG A 129 15.60 2.05 -0.78
C ARG A 129 14.17 2.35 -1.28
N SER A 130 13.80 3.65 -1.39
CA SER A 130 12.54 4.09 -1.98
C SER A 130 12.64 4.40 -3.49
N GLY A 131 13.79 4.09 -4.10
CA GLY A 131 14.08 4.40 -5.50
C GLY A 131 13.97 3.20 -6.44
N LEU A 132 13.63 3.48 -7.70
CA LEU A 132 13.54 2.52 -8.77
C LEU A 132 14.23 3.08 -10.03
N ALA A 133 15.05 2.28 -10.69
CA ALA A 133 15.57 2.59 -12.03
C ALA A 133 15.06 1.54 -13.02
N TYR A 134 14.47 1.99 -14.12
CA TYR A 134 13.91 1.12 -15.15
C TYR A 134 14.55 1.40 -16.50
N PHE A 135 15.02 0.34 -17.14
CA PHE A 135 15.75 0.37 -18.41
C PHE A 135 14.87 -0.22 -19.51
N SER A 136 14.47 0.61 -20.46
CA SER A 136 13.62 0.20 -21.59
C SER A 136 13.67 1.21 -22.73
N ALA A 137 13.26 0.80 -23.94
CA ALA A 137 13.08 1.71 -25.07
C ALA A 137 11.78 2.51 -25.01
N SER A 138 10.89 2.29 -24.01
CA SER A 138 9.54 2.87 -23.98
C SER A 138 9.28 3.66 -22.69
N ALA A 139 9.11 4.97 -22.84
CA ALA A 139 8.67 5.86 -21.76
C ALA A 139 7.27 5.50 -21.23
N ASP A 140 6.36 5.03 -22.10
CA ASP A 140 5.02 4.61 -21.67
C ASP A 140 5.06 3.35 -20.80
N GLN A 141 6.01 2.46 -21.04
CA GLN A 141 6.20 1.31 -20.19
C GLN A 141 6.74 1.73 -18.81
N PHE A 142 7.68 2.69 -18.78
CA PHE A 142 8.12 3.28 -17.52
C PHE A 142 6.96 3.91 -16.72
N LYS A 143 6.06 4.63 -17.37
CA LYS A 143 4.88 5.19 -16.71
C LYS A 143 4.01 4.10 -16.02
N ARG A 144 3.89 2.92 -16.65
CA ARG A 144 3.18 1.78 -16.04
C ARG A 144 3.95 1.18 -14.84
N VAL A 145 5.28 1.16 -14.93
CA VAL A 145 6.16 0.74 -13.81
C VAL A 145 6.02 1.70 -12.62
N VAL A 146 5.94 3.01 -12.86
CA VAL A 146 5.68 4.03 -11.81
C VAL A 146 4.35 3.78 -11.11
N LEU A 147 3.31 3.37 -11.83
CA LEU A 147 2.03 3.00 -11.22
C LEU A 147 2.14 1.76 -10.32
N CYS A 148 2.95 0.77 -10.70
CA CYS A 148 3.24 -0.38 -9.83
C CYS A 148 3.97 0.06 -8.56
N GLN A 149 4.96 0.96 -8.67
CA GLN A 149 5.65 1.51 -7.51
C GLN A 149 4.71 2.33 -6.61
N ALA A 150 3.86 3.18 -7.19
CA ALA A 150 2.88 3.94 -6.43
C ALA A 150 1.90 3.04 -5.64
N LEU A 151 1.46 1.94 -6.24
CA LEU A 151 0.64 0.95 -5.54
C LEU A 151 1.41 0.28 -4.38
N ALA A 152 2.69 -0.03 -4.57
CA ALA A 152 3.51 -0.60 -3.49
C ALA A 152 3.68 0.38 -2.32
N VAL A 153 3.91 1.67 -2.62
CA VAL A 153 3.93 2.75 -1.63
C VAL A 153 2.59 2.82 -0.88
N ALA A 154 1.46 2.80 -1.62
CA ALA A 154 0.14 2.86 -1.02
C ALA A 154 -0.12 1.68 -0.07
N TYR A 155 0.20 0.44 -0.46
CA TYR A 155 0.08 -0.73 0.41
C TYR A 155 0.97 -0.64 1.64
N SER A 156 2.24 -0.27 1.46
CA SER A 156 3.18 -0.14 2.58
C SER A 156 2.69 0.88 3.61
N GLN A 157 2.25 2.06 3.16
CA GLN A 157 1.74 3.11 4.05
C GLN A 157 0.48 2.69 4.79
N VAL A 158 -0.49 2.09 4.08
CA VAL A 158 -1.75 1.66 4.70
C VAL A 158 -1.51 0.54 5.70
N MET A 159 -0.70 -0.47 5.38
CA MET A 159 -0.40 -1.55 6.34
C MET A 159 0.33 -1.03 7.58
N SER A 160 1.30 -0.14 7.42
CA SER A 160 1.99 0.51 8.54
C SER A 160 1.01 1.33 9.40
N GLN A 161 0.13 2.10 8.77
CA GLN A 161 -0.91 2.87 9.47
C GLN A 161 -1.89 1.94 10.23
N CYS A 162 -2.30 0.82 9.64
CA CYS A 162 -3.14 -0.17 10.30
C CYS A 162 -2.47 -0.73 11.57
N MET A 163 -1.20 -1.12 11.49
CA MET A 163 -0.45 -1.65 12.63
C MET A 163 -0.28 -0.60 13.74
N GLU A 164 0.03 0.65 13.38
CA GLU A 164 0.17 1.75 14.32
C GLU A 164 -1.14 2.07 15.05
N GLN A 165 -2.23 2.22 14.28
CA GLN A 165 -3.56 2.47 14.85
C GLN A 165 -4.01 1.32 15.75
N LEU A 166 -3.79 0.06 15.34
CA LEU A 166 -4.13 -1.11 16.13
C LEU A 166 -3.37 -1.12 17.46
N SER A 167 -2.05 -0.88 17.43
CA SER A 167 -1.23 -0.78 18.63
C SER A 167 -1.69 0.31 19.59
N THR A 168 -2.02 1.49 19.04
CA THR A 168 -2.47 2.64 19.84
C THR A 168 -3.85 2.38 20.46
N THR A 169 -4.80 1.84 19.68
CA THR A 169 -6.16 1.55 20.14
C THR A 169 -6.19 0.45 21.22
N LEU A 170 -5.32 -0.58 21.08
CA LEU A 170 -5.17 -1.62 22.11
C LEU A 170 -4.69 -1.05 23.44
N LYS A 171 -3.76 -0.10 23.44
CA LYS A 171 -3.28 0.58 24.66
C LYS A 171 -4.39 1.39 25.33
N GLY A 172 -5.34 1.93 24.58
CA GLY A 172 -6.51 2.66 25.08
C GLY A 172 -7.53 1.80 25.81
N LYS A 173 -7.49 0.47 25.63
CA LYS A 173 -8.35 -0.55 26.29
C LYS A 173 -9.86 -0.37 26.10
N LYS A 174 -10.30 0.35 25.08
CA LYS A 174 -11.72 0.52 24.77
C LYS A 174 -12.18 -0.55 23.77
N TYR A 175 -12.90 -1.54 24.25
CA TYR A 175 -13.33 -2.71 23.49
C TYR A 175 -14.05 -2.37 22.16
N SER A 176 -15.00 -1.43 22.20
CA SER A 176 -15.78 -1.03 21.01
C SER A 176 -14.89 -0.40 19.93
N GLU A 177 -13.92 0.43 20.30
CA GLU A 177 -12.97 1.04 19.36
C GLU A 177 -12.04 -0.03 18.75
N ILE A 178 -11.57 -0.99 19.56
CA ILE A 178 -10.76 -2.11 19.11
C ILE A 178 -11.54 -2.97 18.09
N LEU A 179 -12.79 -3.31 18.39
CA LEU A 179 -13.63 -4.12 17.52
C LEU A 179 -13.87 -3.41 16.18
N THR A 180 -14.26 -2.14 16.21
CA THR A 180 -14.49 -1.34 15.00
C THR A 180 -13.24 -1.25 14.13
N LEU A 181 -12.08 -0.98 14.73
CA LEU A 181 -10.82 -0.91 13.98
C LEU A 181 -10.43 -2.27 13.41
N TYR A 182 -10.57 -3.35 14.19
CA TYR A 182 -10.33 -4.71 13.73
C TYR A 182 -11.16 -5.05 12.49
N GLU A 183 -12.46 -4.75 12.51
CA GLU A 183 -13.36 -4.99 11.37
C GLU A 183 -12.96 -4.17 10.14
N GLN A 184 -12.56 -2.92 10.30
CA GLN A 184 -12.10 -2.05 9.22
C GLN A 184 -10.81 -2.58 8.58
N ILE A 185 -9.84 -3.02 9.38
CA ILE A 185 -8.58 -3.56 8.88
C ILE A 185 -8.82 -4.92 8.20
N LEU A 186 -9.66 -5.77 8.80
CA LEU A 186 -10.04 -7.06 8.21
C LEU A 186 -10.70 -6.86 6.84
N PHE A 187 -11.62 -5.89 6.74
CA PHE A 187 -12.28 -5.55 5.48
C PHE A 187 -11.25 -5.09 4.43
N PHE A 188 -10.37 -4.14 4.77
CA PHE A 188 -9.29 -3.70 3.86
C PHE A 188 -8.44 -4.88 3.38
N ASN A 189 -8.01 -5.74 4.31
CA ASN A 189 -7.14 -6.86 3.97
C ASN A 189 -7.83 -7.91 3.09
N ALA A 190 -9.15 -8.06 3.22
CA ALA A 190 -9.93 -9.02 2.43
C ALA A 190 -10.37 -8.48 1.06
N SER A 191 -10.62 -7.17 0.94
CA SER A 191 -11.23 -6.57 -0.26
C SER A 191 -10.27 -5.77 -1.13
N ASP A 192 -9.21 -5.21 -0.56
CA ASP A 192 -8.35 -4.22 -1.23
C ASP A 192 -6.88 -4.61 -1.27
N TYR A 193 -6.40 -5.52 -0.40
CA TYR A 193 -5.04 -6.04 -0.51
C TYR A 193 -4.99 -7.26 -1.44
N PHE A 194 -4.20 -7.15 -2.49
CA PHE A 194 -3.93 -8.23 -3.43
C PHE A 194 -2.43 -8.42 -3.57
N SER A 195 -1.92 -9.60 -3.24
CA SER A 195 -0.49 -9.91 -3.43
C SER A 195 -0.09 -9.92 -4.91
N LEU A 196 -1.05 -10.16 -5.81
CA LEU A 196 -0.87 -10.18 -7.26
C LEU A 196 -1.92 -9.29 -7.96
N PRO A 197 -1.85 -7.95 -7.82
CA PRO A 197 -2.83 -7.02 -8.38
C PRO A 197 -2.67 -6.78 -9.89
N VAL A 198 -1.55 -7.21 -10.48
CA VAL A 198 -1.30 -7.10 -11.92
C VAL A 198 -1.78 -8.37 -12.61
N LYS A 199 -2.50 -8.21 -13.74
CA LYS A 199 -3.02 -9.33 -14.54
C LYS A 199 -1.90 -10.17 -15.14
N LEU A 200 -2.06 -11.49 -15.09
CA LEU A 200 -1.05 -12.46 -15.56
C LEU A 200 -0.69 -12.29 -17.04
N GLU A 201 -1.66 -11.94 -17.89
CA GLU A 201 -1.41 -11.70 -19.31
C GLU A 201 -0.52 -10.48 -19.60
N ARG A 202 -0.21 -9.68 -18.58
CA ARG A 202 0.75 -8.58 -18.65
C ARG A 202 2.12 -9.00 -18.11
N HIS A 203 2.70 -10.04 -18.70
CA HIS A 203 3.88 -10.76 -18.19
C HIS A 203 5.01 -9.86 -17.66
N GLU A 204 5.38 -8.81 -18.38
CA GLU A 204 6.43 -7.89 -17.95
C GLU A 204 6.03 -7.12 -16.68
N LEU A 205 4.86 -6.48 -16.71
CA LEU A 205 4.37 -5.73 -15.55
C LEU A 205 4.12 -6.63 -14.33
N PHE A 206 3.72 -7.87 -14.58
CA PHE A 206 3.61 -8.89 -13.54
C PHE A 206 4.96 -9.21 -12.92
N THR A 207 6.03 -9.33 -13.72
CA THR A 207 7.40 -9.50 -13.23
C THR A 207 7.87 -8.27 -12.46
N VAL A 208 7.66 -7.06 -13.03
CA VAL A 208 7.96 -5.79 -12.36
C VAL A 208 7.26 -5.73 -11.00
N TRP A 209 5.96 -6.05 -10.94
CA TRP A 209 5.22 -6.03 -9.69
C TRP A 209 5.83 -6.97 -8.64
N LYS A 210 6.21 -8.18 -9.02
CA LYS A 210 6.87 -9.12 -8.08
C LYS A 210 8.15 -8.52 -7.50
N LEU A 211 9.00 -7.95 -8.35
CA LEU A 211 10.25 -7.32 -7.92
C LEU A 211 10.02 -6.11 -6.99
N VAL A 212 9.04 -5.27 -7.31
CA VAL A 212 8.67 -4.10 -6.49
C VAL A 212 8.04 -4.54 -5.17
N ARG A 213 7.09 -5.47 -5.20
CA ARG A 213 6.44 -6.04 -4.01
C ARG A 213 7.45 -6.63 -3.03
N ASP A 214 8.38 -7.44 -3.54
CA ASP A 214 9.39 -8.12 -2.72
C ASP A 214 10.40 -7.10 -2.14
N HIS A 215 10.75 -6.07 -2.91
CA HIS A 215 11.59 -4.97 -2.44
C HIS A 215 10.95 -4.13 -1.31
N TRP A 216 9.63 -3.88 -1.40
CA TRP A 216 8.87 -3.17 -0.37
C TRP A 216 8.42 -4.08 0.78
N HIS A 217 8.81 -5.36 0.79
CA HIS A 217 8.45 -6.35 1.80
C HIS A 217 6.94 -6.45 2.07
N LEU A 218 6.11 -6.29 1.02
CA LEU A 218 4.65 -6.19 1.22
C LEU A 218 4.04 -7.50 1.75
N ASN A 219 4.60 -8.65 1.37
CA ASN A 219 4.12 -9.94 1.89
C ASN A 219 4.45 -10.10 3.38
N GLU A 220 5.61 -9.61 3.82
CA GLU A 220 6.05 -9.64 5.21
C GLU A 220 5.19 -8.70 6.05
N LEU A 221 4.96 -7.47 5.58
CA LEU A 221 4.07 -6.50 6.25
C LEU A 221 2.64 -7.05 6.36
N ASN A 222 2.10 -7.66 5.31
CA ASN A 222 0.77 -8.26 5.37
C ASN A 222 0.72 -9.46 6.32
N ARG A 223 1.75 -10.29 6.36
CA ARG A 223 1.85 -11.42 7.30
C ARG A 223 1.89 -10.93 8.75
N GLU A 224 2.64 -9.87 9.04
CA GLU A 224 2.69 -9.26 10.36
C GLU A 224 1.32 -8.70 10.76
N LEU A 225 0.69 -7.92 9.88
CA LEU A 225 -0.65 -7.36 10.11
C LEU A 225 -1.68 -8.46 10.38
N THR A 226 -1.70 -9.52 9.58
CA THR A 226 -2.63 -10.65 9.78
C THR A 226 -2.35 -11.42 11.07
N GLY A 227 -1.08 -11.53 11.47
CA GLY A 227 -0.69 -12.10 12.77
C GLY A 227 -1.21 -11.27 13.94
N GLN A 228 -1.10 -9.94 13.87
CA GLN A 228 -1.66 -9.02 14.86
C GLN A 228 -3.19 -9.12 14.92
N LEU A 229 -3.87 -9.17 13.76
CA LEU A 229 -5.33 -9.34 13.70
C LEU A 229 -5.77 -10.65 14.34
N SER A 230 -5.04 -11.75 14.13
CA SER A 230 -5.33 -13.05 14.77
C SER A 230 -5.23 -12.96 16.30
N SER A 231 -4.20 -12.27 16.81
CA SER A 231 -4.03 -12.04 18.24
C SER A 231 -5.16 -11.19 18.83
N VAL A 232 -5.59 -10.16 18.11
CA VAL A 232 -6.72 -9.30 18.50
C VAL A 232 -8.03 -10.09 18.48
N ALA A 233 -8.27 -10.94 17.49
CA ALA A 233 -9.45 -11.80 17.44
C ALA A 233 -9.55 -12.69 18.69
N THR A 234 -8.46 -13.31 19.09
CA THR A 234 -8.39 -14.11 20.34
C THR A 234 -8.69 -13.28 21.57
N PHE A 235 -8.16 -12.06 21.66
CA PHE A 235 -8.45 -11.14 22.77
C PHE A 235 -9.93 -10.75 22.81
N LEU A 236 -10.52 -10.40 21.66
CA LEU A 236 -11.93 -10.02 21.54
C LEU A 236 -12.86 -11.17 21.94
N GLN A 237 -12.55 -12.40 21.52
CA GLN A 237 -13.30 -13.60 21.91
C GLN A 237 -13.25 -13.82 23.41
N GLY A 238 -12.06 -13.80 24.01
CA GLY A 238 -11.92 -13.97 25.48
C GLY A 238 -12.59 -12.84 26.28
N TYR A 239 -12.70 -11.65 25.74
CA TYR A 239 -13.46 -10.57 26.38
C TYR A 239 -14.98 -10.85 26.31
N ARG A 240 -15.50 -11.27 25.17
CA ARG A 240 -16.90 -11.65 24.98
C ARG A 240 -17.31 -12.75 25.97
N ASP A 241 -16.51 -13.81 26.05
CA ASP A 241 -16.76 -14.95 26.92
C ASP A 241 -16.85 -14.53 28.42
N ARG A 242 -15.96 -13.60 28.83
CA ARG A 242 -15.99 -13.05 30.20
C ARG A 242 -17.27 -12.23 30.47
N VAL A 243 -17.70 -11.40 29.52
CA VAL A 243 -18.90 -10.59 29.64
C VAL A 243 -20.14 -11.49 29.72
N GLU A 244 -20.24 -12.50 28.88
CA GLU A 244 -21.34 -13.47 28.91
C GLU A 244 -21.40 -14.26 30.23
N MET A 245 -20.24 -14.73 30.71
CA MET A 245 -20.18 -15.45 32.00
C MET A 245 -20.64 -14.56 33.14
N LYS A 246 -20.21 -13.29 33.15
CA LYS A 246 -20.63 -12.34 34.19
C LYS A 246 -22.14 -12.08 34.13
N SER A 247 -22.72 -11.84 32.97
CA SER A 247 -24.14 -11.67 32.76
C SER A 247 -24.95 -12.87 33.25
N ARG A 248 -24.53 -14.11 32.92
CA ARG A 248 -25.18 -15.34 33.39
C ARG A 248 -25.05 -15.55 34.90
N GLN A 249 -23.99 -15.07 35.54
CA GLN A 249 -23.83 -15.10 37.00
C GLN A 249 -24.79 -14.11 37.68
N GLU A 250 -24.88 -12.89 37.15
CA GLU A 250 -25.79 -11.86 37.66
C GLU A 250 -27.26 -12.28 37.55
N GLU A 251 -27.62 -12.90 36.42
CA GLU A 251 -28.98 -13.43 36.19
C GLU A 251 -29.31 -14.54 37.18
N ARG A 252 -28.41 -15.50 37.41
CA ARG A 252 -28.55 -16.55 38.41
C ARG A 252 -28.72 -15.97 39.84
N GLN A 253 -27.91 -14.97 40.18
CA GLN A 253 -28.04 -14.31 41.49
C GLN A 253 -29.40 -13.65 41.66
N ARG A 254 -29.94 -12.96 40.65
CA ARG A 254 -31.30 -12.38 40.69
C ARG A 254 -32.36 -13.44 40.91
N GLN A 255 -32.30 -14.55 40.14
CA GLN A 255 -33.25 -15.67 40.32
C GLN A 255 -33.17 -16.26 41.72
N TYR A 256 -32.00 -16.43 42.31
CA TYR A 256 -31.87 -16.89 43.69
C TYR A 256 -32.45 -15.91 44.71
N GLN A 257 -32.30 -14.60 44.51
CA GLN A 257 -32.87 -13.57 45.39
C GLN A 257 -34.40 -13.53 45.28
N GLU A 258 -34.97 -13.66 44.11
CA GLU A 258 -36.42 -13.72 43.89
C GLU A 258 -37.03 -14.97 44.53
N LEU A 259 -36.42 -16.14 44.34
CA LEU A 259 -36.87 -17.37 44.98
C LEU A 259 -36.78 -17.31 46.51
N SER A 260 -35.73 -16.75 47.07
CA SER A 260 -35.56 -16.62 48.52
C SER A 260 -36.57 -15.66 49.14
N SER A 261 -36.87 -14.55 48.43
CA SER A 261 -37.89 -13.59 48.90
C SER A 261 -39.31 -14.16 48.82
N SER A 262 -39.64 -14.94 47.77
CA SER A 262 -40.96 -15.60 47.67
C SER A 262 -41.17 -16.66 48.73
N LEU A 263 -40.13 -17.37 49.16
CA LEU A 263 -40.22 -18.34 50.27
C LEU A 263 -40.41 -17.69 51.65
N VAL A 264 -39.94 -16.46 51.83
CA VAL A 264 -40.13 -15.70 53.09
C VAL A 264 -41.54 -15.12 53.21
N TYR A 265 -42.14 -14.69 52.08
CA TYR A 265 -43.51 -14.14 52.08
C TYR A 265 -44.61 -15.19 51.96
N GLY A 266 -44.32 -16.42 51.52
CA GLY A 266 -45.29 -17.50 51.45
C GLY A 266 -45.54 -18.26 52.76
N ARG A 267 -44.93 -17.85 53.88
CA ARG A 267 -45.11 -18.42 55.22
C ARG A 267 -45.89 -17.51 56.18
N ARG A 268 -46.80 -16.68 55.70
CA ARG A 268 -47.78 -15.97 56.56
C ARG A 268 -49.18 -16.46 56.25
#